data_311fd3c916c0689e679084cf989654d5
#
_entry.id   311fd3c916c0689e679084cf989654d5
#
_cell.length_a   1.000
_cell.length_b   1.000
_cell.length_c   1.000
_cell.angle_alpha   90.00
_cell.angle_beta   90.00
_cell.angle_gamma   90.00
#
_symmetry.space_group_name_H-M   'P 1'
#
loop_
_entity.id
_entity.type
_entity.pdbx_description
1 polymer ?
#
loop_
_entity_poly.entity_id
_entity_poly.type
_entity_poly.pdbx_seq_one_letter_code
_entity_poly.pdbx_strand_id
1 'polypeptide(L)'
;MTSYLRKPSSLFYVISSVALVWNLMGVFNYLGQVLMTDEVLKSLPKDQQLMYQDVPSWVTASFAVAVFFGTLGAIFLLLKKKVSSTFFILSFLGIFVQMTYGLLITENTDSYGPLGLVMPLMIIAIGAYLIWYSKKASENRWLS
;
A
#
# COMPACT_ATOMS: atom_id res chain seq x y z
N MET A 1 -13.18 32.02 11.03
CA MET A 1 -13.11 32.07 9.56
C MET A 1 -13.67 30.79 8.97
N THR A 2 -14.80 30.91 8.28
CA THR A 2 -15.34 29.77 7.52
C THR A 2 -14.44 29.53 6.32
N SER A 3 -13.62 28.49 6.36
CA SER A 3 -12.87 28.04 5.19
C SER A 3 -13.84 27.46 4.20
N TYR A 4 -14.15 28.19 3.16
CA TYR A 4 -14.99 27.67 2.08
C TYR A 4 -14.28 26.52 1.38
N LEU A 5 -14.81 25.32 1.55
CA LEU A 5 -14.35 24.15 0.82
C LEU A 5 -14.72 24.31 -0.65
N ARG A 6 -13.77 23.98 -1.52
CA ARG A 6 -14.01 23.94 -2.96
C ARG A 6 -14.51 22.56 -3.38
N LYS A 7 -15.34 22.51 -4.40
CA LYS A 7 -15.77 21.24 -4.98
C LYS A 7 -14.60 20.59 -5.72
N PRO A 8 -14.26 19.32 -5.40
CA PRO A 8 -13.22 18.62 -6.14
C PRO A 8 -13.60 18.39 -7.61
N SER A 9 -12.58 18.21 -8.45
CA SER A 9 -12.77 17.79 -9.84
C SER A 9 -13.24 16.34 -9.94
N SER A 10 -13.82 15.96 -11.07
CA SER A 10 -14.19 14.56 -11.33
C SER A 10 -12.98 13.61 -11.25
N LEU A 11 -11.81 14.09 -11.66
CA LEU A 11 -10.56 13.34 -11.58
C LEU A 11 -10.19 12.96 -10.13
N PHE A 12 -10.52 13.81 -9.16
CA PHE A 12 -10.33 13.51 -7.74
C PHE A 12 -11.04 12.21 -7.34
N TYR A 13 -12.28 12.04 -7.74
CA TYR A 13 -13.06 10.84 -7.42
C TYR A 13 -12.52 9.60 -8.14
N VAL A 14 -12.06 9.74 -9.38
CA VAL A 14 -11.41 8.66 -10.13
C VAL A 14 -10.13 8.21 -9.43
N ILE A 15 -9.24 9.13 -9.10
CA ILE A 15 -7.97 8.82 -8.43
C ILE A 15 -8.21 8.20 -7.06
N SER A 16 -9.13 8.76 -6.27
CA SER A 16 -9.45 8.24 -4.93
C SER A 16 -10.06 6.84 -4.99
N SER A 17 -10.92 6.58 -5.97
CA SER A 17 -11.54 5.26 -6.18
C SER A 17 -10.51 4.22 -6.64
N VAL A 18 -9.64 4.58 -7.57
CA VAL A 18 -8.55 3.71 -8.04
C VAL A 18 -7.59 3.40 -6.88
N ALA A 19 -7.27 4.40 -6.07
CA ALA A 19 -6.44 4.21 -4.87
C ALA A 19 -7.09 3.23 -3.88
N LEU A 20 -8.40 3.32 -3.68
CA LEU A 20 -9.13 2.39 -2.82
C LEU A 20 -9.07 0.96 -3.36
N VAL A 21 -9.34 0.76 -4.65
CA VAL A 21 -9.25 -0.56 -5.29
C VAL A 21 -7.85 -1.13 -5.17
N TRP A 22 -6.82 -0.34 -5.45
CA TRP A 22 -5.42 -0.74 -5.32
C TRP A 22 -5.08 -1.22 -3.91
N ASN A 23 -5.46 -0.45 -2.91
CA ASN A 23 -5.19 -0.81 -1.51
C ASN A 23 -6.02 -2.02 -1.05
N LEU A 24 -7.26 -2.18 -1.51
CA LEU A 24 -8.06 -3.37 -1.24
C LEU A 24 -7.45 -4.62 -1.86
N MET A 25 -6.87 -4.53 -3.04
CA MET A 25 -6.10 -5.64 -3.61
C MET A 25 -4.92 -6.02 -2.71
N GLY A 26 -4.25 -5.02 -2.11
CA GLY A 26 -3.22 -5.24 -1.12
C GLY A 26 -3.74 -5.97 0.12
N VAL A 27 -4.92 -5.60 0.62
CA VAL A 27 -5.57 -6.29 1.75
C VAL A 27 -5.86 -7.76 1.41
N PHE A 28 -6.37 -8.03 0.21
CA PHE A 28 -6.60 -9.41 -0.23
C PHE A 28 -5.31 -10.21 -0.31
N ASN A 29 -4.24 -9.63 -0.82
CA ASN A 29 -2.92 -10.27 -0.86
C ASN A 29 -2.40 -10.55 0.56
N TYR A 30 -2.56 -9.60 1.49
CA TYR A 30 -2.19 -9.78 2.89
C TYR A 30 -2.97 -10.94 3.53
N LEU A 31 -4.28 -10.97 3.35
CA LEU A 31 -5.13 -12.03 3.89
C LEU A 31 -4.76 -13.39 3.27
N GLY A 32 -4.49 -13.42 1.97
CA GLY A 32 -4.02 -14.63 1.30
C GLY A 32 -2.72 -15.17 1.89
N GLN A 33 -1.80 -14.29 2.25
CA GLN A 33 -0.54 -14.67 2.89
C GLN A 33 -0.74 -15.16 4.32
N VAL A 34 -1.51 -14.45 5.13
CA VAL A 34 -1.70 -14.76 6.54
C VAL A 34 -2.56 -16.02 6.75
N LEU A 35 -3.53 -16.24 5.87
CA LEU A 35 -4.42 -17.39 5.93
C LEU A 35 -3.90 -18.60 5.13
N MET A 36 -2.72 -18.49 4.55
CA MET A 36 -2.12 -19.56 3.75
C MET A 36 -1.85 -20.79 4.63
N THR A 37 -2.40 -21.93 4.23
CA THR A 37 -2.14 -23.21 4.88
C THR A 37 -0.85 -23.84 4.36
N ASP A 38 -0.26 -24.76 5.14
CA ASP A 38 0.93 -25.48 4.72
C ASP A 38 0.70 -26.29 3.42
N GLU A 39 -0.51 -26.78 3.20
CA GLU A 39 -0.88 -27.50 1.98
C GLU A 39 -0.81 -26.59 0.76
N VAL A 40 -1.39 -25.37 0.88
CA VAL A 40 -1.34 -24.37 -0.18
C VAL A 40 0.09 -23.92 -0.45
N LEU A 41 0.86 -23.66 0.62
CA LEU A 41 2.26 -23.28 0.49
C LEU A 41 3.06 -24.33 -0.29
N LYS A 42 2.90 -25.62 0.06
CA LYS A 42 3.60 -26.74 -0.60
C LYS A 42 3.16 -26.93 -2.06
N SER A 43 1.98 -26.47 -2.44
CA SER A 43 1.49 -26.54 -3.81
C SER A 43 2.10 -25.49 -4.75
N LEU A 44 2.72 -24.45 -4.18
CA LEU A 44 3.34 -23.37 -4.95
C LEU A 44 4.69 -23.82 -5.55
N PRO A 45 5.14 -23.21 -6.66
CA PRO A 45 6.48 -23.37 -7.17
C PRO A 45 7.53 -23.05 -6.08
N LYS A 46 8.68 -23.73 -6.09
CA LYS A 46 9.72 -23.59 -5.06
C LYS A 46 10.16 -22.14 -4.84
N ASP A 47 10.30 -21.37 -5.91
CA ASP A 47 10.71 -19.97 -5.84
C ASP A 47 9.69 -19.13 -5.08
N GLN A 48 8.40 -19.41 -5.28
CA GLN A 48 7.33 -18.74 -4.55
C GLN A 48 7.27 -19.21 -3.08
N GLN A 49 7.50 -20.51 -2.81
CA GLN A 49 7.56 -21.01 -1.43
C GLN A 49 8.63 -20.26 -0.61
N LEU A 50 9.80 -20.01 -1.19
CA LEU A 50 10.88 -19.27 -0.54
C LEU A 50 10.50 -17.83 -0.16
N MET A 51 9.60 -17.21 -0.91
CA MET A 51 9.13 -15.85 -0.61
C MET A 51 8.23 -15.78 0.62
N TYR A 52 7.57 -16.89 0.97
CA TYR A 52 6.61 -16.95 2.07
C TYR A 52 7.14 -17.70 3.29
N GLN A 53 8.24 -18.45 3.15
CA GLN A 53 8.88 -19.16 4.26
C GLN A 53 9.69 -18.19 5.11
N ASP A 54 9.66 -18.43 6.42
CA ASP A 54 10.50 -17.74 7.40
C ASP A 54 10.39 -16.20 7.41
N VAL A 55 9.22 -15.66 6.99
CA VAL A 55 8.98 -14.23 7.05
C VAL A 55 8.81 -13.82 8.51
N PRO A 56 9.65 -12.89 9.02
CA PRO A 56 9.51 -12.42 10.39
C PRO A 56 8.16 -11.73 10.65
N SER A 57 7.64 -11.88 11.87
CA SER A 57 6.35 -11.28 12.25
C SER A 57 6.30 -9.77 12.08
N TRP A 58 7.41 -9.08 12.29
CA TRP A 58 7.48 -7.63 12.11
C TRP A 58 7.33 -7.20 10.63
N VAL A 59 7.77 -8.04 9.69
CA VAL A 59 7.56 -7.80 8.25
C VAL A 59 6.09 -7.99 7.89
N THR A 60 5.46 -9.04 8.40
CA THR A 60 4.02 -9.28 8.22
C THR A 60 3.19 -8.14 8.84
N ALA A 61 3.57 -7.66 10.01
CA ALA A 61 2.94 -6.50 10.64
C ALA A 61 3.11 -5.23 9.80
N SER A 62 4.27 -5.02 9.21
CA SER A 62 4.52 -3.90 8.30
C SER A 62 3.63 -3.95 7.06
N PHE A 63 3.42 -5.15 6.51
CA PHE A 63 2.48 -5.36 5.41
C PHE A 63 1.05 -5.01 5.81
N ALA A 64 0.61 -5.45 6.98
CA ALA A 64 -0.70 -5.08 7.51
C ALA A 64 -0.87 -3.55 7.63
N VAL A 65 0.11 -2.88 8.21
CA VAL A 65 0.13 -1.41 8.31
C VAL A 65 0.02 -0.77 6.93
N ALA A 66 0.82 -1.22 5.97
CA ALA A 66 0.81 -0.68 4.61
C ALA A 66 -0.59 -0.75 3.98
N VAL A 67 -1.21 -1.92 3.98
CA VAL A 67 -2.48 -2.14 3.25
C VAL A 67 -3.70 -1.61 3.99
N PHE A 68 -3.77 -1.75 5.31
CA PHE A 68 -4.90 -1.26 6.10
C PHE A 68 -4.90 0.26 6.23
N PHE A 69 -3.77 0.87 6.53
CA PHE A 69 -3.68 2.33 6.58
C PHE A 69 -3.81 2.95 5.18
N GLY A 70 -3.31 2.31 4.14
CA GLY A 70 -3.52 2.74 2.77
C GLY A 70 -5.00 2.72 2.37
N THR A 71 -5.73 1.66 2.76
CA THR A 71 -7.17 1.55 2.53
C THR A 71 -7.94 2.63 3.30
N LEU A 72 -7.63 2.84 4.58
CA LEU A 72 -8.23 3.91 5.37
C LEU A 72 -7.93 5.29 4.78
N GLY A 73 -6.69 5.51 4.34
CA GLY A 73 -6.31 6.75 3.66
C GLY A 73 -7.15 7.02 2.42
N ALA A 74 -7.39 6.00 1.60
CA ALA A 74 -8.23 6.11 0.40
C ALA A 74 -9.70 6.37 0.75
N ILE A 75 -10.22 5.71 1.78
CA ILE A 75 -11.59 5.94 2.28
C ILE A 75 -11.73 7.38 2.77
N PHE A 76 -10.82 7.86 3.61
CA PHE A 76 -10.86 9.23 4.11
C PHE A 76 -10.65 10.26 3.01
N LEU A 77 -9.87 9.95 1.98
CA LEU A 77 -9.73 10.81 0.81
C LEU A 77 -11.07 10.95 0.08
N LEU A 78 -11.78 9.84 -0.17
CA LEU A 78 -13.13 9.86 -0.76
C LEU A 78 -14.13 10.62 0.11
N LEU A 79 -14.02 10.52 1.42
CA LEU A 79 -14.83 11.27 2.39
C LEU A 79 -14.39 12.73 2.52
N LYS A 80 -13.40 13.15 1.76
CA LYS A 80 -12.84 14.52 1.76
C LYS A 80 -12.32 14.95 3.13
N LYS A 81 -11.60 14.07 3.82
CA LYS A 81 -11.01 14.32 5.13
C LYS A 81 -9.51 14.53 5.04
N LYS A 82 -8.99 15.57 5.67
CA LYS A 82 -7.55 15.89 5.70
C LYS A 82 -6.70 14.81 6.36
N VAL A 83 -7.28 14.03 7.26
CA VAL A 83 -6.60 12.92 7.93
C VAL A 83 -6.11 11.85 6.95
N SER A 84 -6.63 11.81 5.73
CA SER A 84 -6.18 10.90 4.67
C SER A 84 -4.66 10.95 4.46
N SER A 85 -4.05 12.14 4.47
CA SER A 85 -2.60 12.29 4.32
C SER A 85 -1.81 11.58 5.42
N THR A 86 -2.29 11.66 6.66
CA THR A 86 -1.66 10.97 7.80
C THR A 86 -1.70 9.46 7.61
N PHE A 87 -2.83 8.91 7.19
CA PHE A 87 -2.95 7.47 6.93
C PHE A 87 -2.07 7.01 5.77
N PHE A 88 -1.96 7.79 4.71
CA PHE A 88 -1.05 7.47 3.61
C PHE A 88 0.42 7.51 4.03
N ILE A 89 0.81 8.44 4.90
CA ILE A 89 2.17 8.50 5.45
C ILE A 89 2.46 7.26 6.30
N LEU A 90 1.55 6.86 7.18
CA LEU A 90 1.69 5.65 8.00
C LEU A 90 1.76 4.40 7.12
N SER A 91 0.92 4.31 6.09
CA SER A 91 0.98 3.25 5.09
C SER A 91 2.34 3.20 4.40
N PHE A 92 2.87 4.35 4.00
CA PHE A 92 4.16 4.43 3.32
C PHE A 92 5.32 3.98 4.20
N LEU A 93 5.27 4.27 5.49
CA LEU A 93 6.26 3.74 6.44
C LEU A 93 6.23 2.22 6.50
N GLY A 94 5.05 1.62 6.50
CA GLY A 94 4.89 0.16 6.40
C GLY A 94 5.45 -0.41 5.11
N ILE A 95 5.19 0.24 3.98
CA ILE A 95 5.74 -0.12 2.67
C ILE A 95 7.27 -0.06 2.70
N PHE A 96 7.83 1.00 3.25
CA PHE A 96 9.27 1.20 3.33
C PHE A 96 9.96 0.09 4.13
N VAL A 97 9.41 -0.25 5.29
CA VAL A 97 9.96 -1.33 6.14
C VAL A 97 9.88 -2.67 5.41
N GLN A 98 8.75 -2.99 4.81
CA GLN A 98 8.56 -4.24 4.08
C GLN A 98 9.48 -4.34 2.86
N MET A 99 9.63 -3.27 2.09
CA MET A 99 10.49 -3.25 0.91
C MET A 99 11.97 -3.34 1.28
N THR A 100 12.37 -2.72 2.38
CA THR A 100 13.73 -2.84 2.90
C THR A 100 14.05 -4.30 3.22
N TYR A 101 13.15 -5.01 3.88
CA TYR A 101 13.33 -6.43 4.13
C TYR A 101 13.42 -7.23 2.83
N GLY A 102 12.48 -7.02 1.91
CA GLY A 102 12.41 -7.79 0.66
C GLY A 102 13.60 -7.54 -0.29
N LEU A 103 14.16 -6.35 -0.29
CA LEU A 103 15.23 -5.97 -1.24
C LEU A 103 16.64 -6.08 -0.66
N LEU A 104 16.80 -5.89 0.66
CA LEU A 104 18.12 -5.78 1.28
C LEU A 104 18.46 -6.93 2.23
N ILE A 105 17.48 -7.57 2.83
CA ILE A 105 17.69 -8.57 3.86
C ILE A 105 17.49 -10.00 3.33
N THR A 106 16.56 -10.21 2.39
CA THR A 106 16.37 -11.53 1.82
C THR A 106 17.45 -11.83 0.77
N GLU A 107 18.06 -12.99 0.90
CA GLU A 107 19.04 -13.50 -0.08
C GLU A 107 18.39 -13.94 -1.40
N ASN A 108 17.07 -13.88 -1.48
CA ASN A 108 16.28 -14.40 -2.59
C ASN A 108 15.97 -13.35 -3.67
N THR A 109 16.76 -12.28 -3.75
CA THR A 109 16.58 -11.23 -4.78
C THR A 109 16.66 -11.77 -6.19
N ASP A 110 17.41 -12.84 -6.41
CA ASP A 110 17.53 -13.49 -7.71
C ASP A 110 16.23 -14.16 -8.16
N SER A 111 15.36 -14.52 -7.22
CA SER A 111 14.05 -15.11 -7.49
C SER A 111 13.05 -14.15 -8.16
N TYR A 112 13.30 -12.85 -8.05
CA TYR A 112 12.43 -11.84 -8.65
C TYR A 112 12.63 -11.68 -10.16
N GLY A 113 13.76 -12.11 -10.70
CA GLY A 113 14.10 -11.92 -12.12
C GLY A 113 14.21 -10.44 -12.51
N PRO A 114 14.48 -10.13 -13.80
CA PRO A 114 14.66 -8.74 -14.26
C PRO A 114 13.38 -7.89 -14.16
N LEU A 115 12.20 -8.50 -14.21
CA LEU A 115 10.91 -7.81 -14.04
C LEU A 115 10.41 -7.80 -12.58
N GLY A 116 11.08 -8.50 -11.69
CA GLY A 116 10.67 -8.63 -10.29
C GLY A 116 10.74 -7.35 -9.48
N LEU A 117 11.55 -6.38 -9.90
CA LEU A 117 11.65 -5.07 -9.26
C LEU A 117 10.55 -4.09 -9.69
N VAL A 118 9.82 -4.38 -10.76
CA VAL A 118 8.77 -3.49 -11.27
C VAL A 118 7.66 -3.31 -10.24
N MET A 119 7.18 -4.40 -9.65
CA MET A 119 6.09 -4.33 -8.67
C MET A 119 6.47 -3.59 -7.39
N PRO A 120 7.60 -3.87 -6.73
CA PRO A 120 8.07 -3.07 -5.60
C PRO A 120 8.23 -1.58 -5.91
N LEU A 121 8.80 -1.24 -7.06
CA LEU A 121 8.95 0.15 -7.47
C LEU A 121 7.61 0.83 -7.72
N MET A 122 6.63 0.14 -8.31
CA MET A 122 5.26 0.64 -8.49
C MET A 122 4.59 0.91 -7.14
N ILE A 123 4.73 0.02 -6.18
CA ILE A 123 4.15 0.17 -4.83
C ILE A 123 4.71 1.42 -4.15
N ILE A 124 6.02 1.62 -4.22
CA ILE A 124 6.69 2.80 -3.65
C ILE A 124 6.22 4.07 -4.38
N ALA A 125 6.19 4.05 -5.70
CA ALA A 125 5.78 5.21 -6.51
C ALA A 125 4.33 5.60 -6.24
N ILE A 126 3.41 4.64 -6.20
CA ILE A 126 2.00 4.89 -5.90
C ILE A 126 1.83 5.40 -4.46
N GLY A 127 2.54 4.82 -3.50
CA GLY A 127 2.51 5.28 -2.11
C GLY A 127 2.95 6.74 -1.96
N ALA A 128 4.06 7.11 -2.58
CA ALA A 128 4.56 8.48 -2.59
C ALA A 128 3.59 9.43 -3.31
N TYR A 129 3.03 9.00 -4.44
CA TYR A 129 2.05 9.77 -5.18
C TYR A 129 0.78 10.06 -4.36
N LEU A 130 0.27 9.09 -3.63
CA LEU A 130 -0.93 9.26 -2.80
C LEU A 130 -0.70 10.23 -1.65
N ILE A 131 0.49 10.24 -1.04
CA ILE A 131 0.86 11.24 -0.04
C ILE A 131 0.84 12.64 -0.66
N TRP A 132 1.52 12.80 -1.77
CA TRP A 132 1.56 14.08 -2.48
C TRP A 132 0.16 14.54 -2.90
N TYR A 133 -0.62 13.64 -3.49
CA TYR A 133 -1.96 13.95 -4.01
C TYR A 133 -2.92 14.36 -2.89
N SER A 134 -2.91 13.66 -1.76
CA SER A 134 -3.75 14.00 -0.61
C SER A 134 -3.39 15.35 0.00
N LYS A 135 -2.10 15.69 0.06
CA LYS A 135 -1.65 17.03 0.47
C LYS A 135 -2.10 18.10 -0.51
N LYS A 136 -1.96 17.84 -1.80
CA LYS A 136 -2.41 18.76 -2.85
C LYS A 136 -3.91 19.00 -2.80
N ALA A 137 -4.70 17.94 -2.58
CA ALA A 137 -6.15 18.05 -2.39
C ALA A 137 -6.51 18.91 -1.18
N SER A 138 -5.72 18.80 -0.09
CA SER A 138 -5.89 19.65 1.09
C SER A 138 -5.56 21.13 0.79
N GLU A 139 -4.47 21.40 0.08
CA GLU A 139 -4.09 22.75 -0.35
C GLU A 139 -5.15 23.39 -1.25
N ASN A 140 -5.75 22.60 -2.12
CA ASN A 140 -6.84 23.02 -3.01
C ASN A 140 -8.17 23.24 -2.27
N ARG A 141 -8.20 23.03 -0.95
CA ARG A 141 -9.40 23.14 -0.11
C ARG A 141 -10.52 22.17 -0.51
N TRP A 142 -10.16 20.99 -1.01
CA TRP A 142 -11.11 19.93 -1.30
C TRP A 142 -11.40 19.07 -0.06
N LEU A 143 -10.49 19.08 0.92
CA LEU A 143 -10.57 18.28 2.14
C LEU A 143 -10.88 19.14 3.36
N SER A 144 -11.68 18.58 4.28
CA SER A 144 -12.06 19.23 5.55
C SER A 144 -11.26 18.66 6.73
#